data_f463ee0382b78b73a47a11a7ab2fb9b6
#
_entry.id   f463ee0382b78b73a47a11a7ab2fb9b6
#
_cell.length_a   1.000
_cell.length_b   1.000
_cell.length_c   1.000
_cell.angle_alpha   90.00
_cell.angle_beta   90.00
_cell.angle_gamma   90.00
#
_symmetry.space_group_name_H-M   'P 1'
#
loop_
_entity.id
_entity.type
_entity.pdbx_description
1 polymer ?
#
loop_
_entity_poly.entity_id
_entity_poly.type
_entity_poly.pdbx_seq_one_letter_code
_entity_poly.pdbx_strand_id
1 'polypeptide(L)'
;MTERNIAIEAADRTAVEDQGVEIVERKGIGHPDSICDGIAEAVSRALSQLYLDRVGRVLHYNTDETQLVAGESAPTYGGGEIVEPIYVLIVGRATREYDGERLPVDATALSAARDYLNEHIPELDVGTDIVVDTRIGEGSGDLQDVFGEDGAEVPMSNDTSYGVGHAPLTETEEIV
;
A
#
# COMPACT_ATOMS: atom_id res chain seq x y z
N MET A 1 -28.07 -3.97 -9.51
CA MET A 1 -26.78 -4.50 -10.00
C MET A 1 -26.13 -3.36 -10.74
N THR A 2 -25.06 -2.82 -10.18
CA THR A 2 -24.26 -1.78 -10.84
C THR A 2 -23.62 -2.39 -12.07
N GLU A 3 -23.88 -1.80 -13.23
CA GLU A 3 -23.28 -2.21 -14.50
C GLU A 3 -21.76 -2.00 -14.39
N ARG A 4 -20.96 -3.04 -14.62
CA ARG A 4 -19.51 -2.91 -14.57
C ARG A 4 -19.04 -2.10 -15.78
N ASN A 5 -18.32 -1.02 -15.56
CA ASN A 5 -17.72 -0.22 -16.62
C ASN A 5 -16.45 -0.90 -17.16
N ILE A 6 -16.66 -1.93 -17.99
CA ILE A 6 -15.59 -2.70 -18.63
C ILE A 6 -15.74 -2.51 -20.14
N ALA A 7 -14.73 -1.92 -20.78
CA ALA A 7 -14.63 -1.84 -22.23
C ALA A 7 -13.56 -2.83 -22.72
N ILE A 8 -13.86 -3.54 -23.80
CA ILE A 8 -12.94 -4.47 -24.47
C ILE A 8 -12.84 -4.04 -25.92
N GLU A 9 -11.63 -3.69 -26.34
CA GLU A 9 -11.37 -3.18 -27.68
C GLU A 9 -10.15 -3.90 -28.29
N ALA A 10 -10.15 -4.06 -29.62
CA ALA A 10 -8.98 -4.54 -30.32
C ALA A 10 -7.92 -3.42 -30.33
N ALA A 11 -6.69 -3.74 -29.92
CA ALA A 11 -5.58 -2.78 -29.98
C ALA A 11 -5.01 -2.71 -31.41
N ASP A 12 -5.08 -1.53 -32.02
CA ASP A 12 -4.43 -1.26 -33.32
C ASP A 12 -3.02 -0.72 -33.08
N ARG A 13 -2.15 -1.58 -32.55
CA ARG A 13 -0.73 -1.27 -32.31
C ARG A 13 0.11 -2.53 -32.41
N THR A 14 1.40 -2.33 -32.70
CA THR A 14 2.38 -3.42 -32.70
C THR A 14 2.50 -4.01 -31.29
N ALA A 15 2.45 -5.32 -31.15
CA ALA A 15 2.69 -6.00 -29.89
C ALA A 15 4.09 -5.64 -29.34
N VAL A 16 4.26 -5.70 -28.01
CA VAL A 16 5.51 -5.28 -27.36
C VAL A 16 6.68 -6.15 -27.86
N GLU A 17 6.48 -7.45 -27.97
CA GLU A 17 7.44 -8.42 -28.49
C GLU A 17 7.87 -8.23 -29.94
N ASP A 18 7.02 -7.54 -30.74
CA ASP A 18 7.30 -7.24 -32.16
C ASP A 18 7.96 -5.87 -32.36
N GLN A 19 8.21 -5.12 -31.28
CA GLN A 19 8.87 -3.83 -31.34
C GLN A 19 10.38 -4.01 -31.50
N GLY A 20 11.03 -3.01 -32.12
CA GLY A 20 12.48 -3.05 -32.37
C GLY A 20 13.34 -2.98 -31.10
N VAL A 21 12.77 -2.55 -29.97
CA VAL A 21 13.41 -2.46 -28.65
C VAL A 21 12.38 -2.77 -27.59
N GLU A 22 12.73 -3.63 -26.67
CA GLU A 22 11.98 -3.90 -25.45
C GLU A 22 12.86 -3.59 -24.23
N ILE A 23 12.30 -2.89 -23.26
CA ILE A 23 12.97 -2.55 -22.00
C ILE A 23 12.08 -3.03 -20.87
N VAL A 24 12.61 -3.88 -20.00
CA VAL A 24 11.94 -4.41 -18.82
C VAL A 24 12.69 -3.97 -17.57
N GLU A 25 11.97 -3.41 -16.61
CA GLU A 25 12.48 -3.08 -15.29
C GLU A 25 11.58 -3.73 -14.25
N ARG A 26 12.18 -4.39 -13.28
CA ARG A 26 11.48 -4.97 -12.15
C ARG A 26 12.11 -4.57 -10.83
N LYS A 27 11.31 -4.02 -9.92
CA LYS A 27 11.69 -3.77 -8.54
C LYS A 27 11.44 -5.04 -7.73
N GLY A 28 12.47 -5.57 -7.07
CA GLY A 28 12.35 -6.71 -6.18
C GLY A 28 11.59 -6.36 -4.89
N ILE A 29 11.22 -7.38 -4.12
CA ILE A 29 10.45 -7.24 -2.86
C ILE A 29 11.19 -6.36 -1.84
N GLY A 30 12.53 -6.45 -1.78
CA GLY A 30 13.37 -5.62 -0.90
C GLY A 30 13.68 -4.22 -1.43
N HIS A 31 13.17 -3.82 -2.60
CA HIS A 31 13.33 -2.46 -3.09
C HIS A 31 12.52 -1.48 -2.21
N PRO A 32 13.07 -0.29 -1.86
CA PRO A 32 12.35 0.67 -1.00
C PRO A 32 10.94 1.00 -1.47
N ASP A 33 10.73 1.19 -2.76
CA ASP A 33 9.39 1.48 -3.30
C ASP A 33 8.45 0.28 -3.09
N SER A 34 8.91 -0.96 -3.33
CA SER A 34 8.10 -2.15 -3.11
C SER A 34 7.74 -2.36 -1.65
N ILE A 35 8.64 -2.01 -0.74
CA ILE A 35 8.39 -2.03 0.71
C ILE A 35 7.31 -0.99 1.07
N CYS A 36 7.45 0.25 0.59
CA CYS A 36 6.50 1.32 0.86
C CYS A 36 5.10 0.99 0.33
N ASP A 37 5.01 0.54 -0.92
CA ASP A 37 3.74 0.15 -1.56
C ASP A 37 3.08 -1.03 -0.83
N GLY A 38 3.87 -2.04 -0.47
CA GLY A 38 3.37 -3.20 0.25
C GLY A 38 2.87 -2.86 1.66
N ILE A 39 3.55 -1.97 2.37
CA ILE A 39 3.10 -1.47 3.67
C ILE A 39 1.80 -0.66 3.50
N ALA A 40 1.74 0.25 2.52
CA ALA A 40 0.56 1.06 2.26
C ALA A 40 -0.67 0.19 1.97
N GLU A 41 -0.52 -0.84 1.14
CA GLU A 41 -1.57 -1.82 0.84
C GLU A 41 -1.99 -2.62 2.08
N ALA A 42 -1.02 -3.11 2.88
CA ALA A 42 -1.31 -3.85 4.11
C ALA A 42 -2.10 -2.98 5.11
N VAL A 43 -1.70 -1.72 5.29
CA VAL A 43 -2.39 -0.75 6.13
C VAL A 43 -3.80 -0.46 5.62
N SER A 44 -3.96 -0.25 4.32
CA SER A 44 -5.26 -0.02 3.69
C SER A 44 -6.23 -1.18 3.95
N ARG A 45 -5.77 -2.41 3.76
CA ARG A 45 -6.57 -3.61 4.03
C ARG A 45 -6.96 -3.75 5.50
N ALA A 46 -6.00 -3.48 6.40
CA ALA A 46 -6.23 -3.56 7.84
C ALA A 46 -7.22 -2.50 8.34
N LEU A 47 -7.15 -1.27 7.84
CA LEU A 47 -8.11 -0.22 8.17
C LEU A 47 -9.50 -0.52 7.61
N SER A 48 -9.60 -1.03 6.38
CA SER A 48 -10.87 -1.49 5.83
C SER A 48 -11.51 -2.55 6.70
N GLN A 49 -10.74 -3.54 7.15
CA GLN A 49 -11.23 -4.61 8.02
C GLN A 49 -11.65 -4.07 9.40
N LEU A 50 -10.84 -3.18 9.99
CA LEU A 50 -11.19 -2.50 11.25
C LEU A 50 -12.55 -1.82 11.16
N TYR A 51 -12.80 -1.05 10.09
CA TYR A 51 -14.06 -0.34 9.91
C TYR A 51 -15.23 -1.30 9.69
N LEU A 52 -15.05 -2.33 8.89
CA LEU A 52 -16.09 -3.36 8.69
C LEU A 52 -16.47 -4.04 10.00
N ASP A 53 -15.48 -4.40 10.82
CA ASP A 53 -15.70 -5.08 12.10
C ASP A 53 -16.37 -4.18 13.16
N ARG A 54 -16.04 -2.89 13.17
CA ARG A 54 -16.53 -1.95 14.19
C ARG A 54 -17.80 -1.22 13.80
N VAL A 55 -17.94 -0.92 12.50
CA VAL A 55 -18.98 -0.03 11.99
C VAL A 55 -19.90 -0.72 10.98
N GLY A 56 -19.46 -1.85 10.41
CA GLY A 56 -20.20 -2.57 9.36
C GLY A 56 -20.04 -2.00 7.97
N ARG A 57 -19.25 -0.94 7.80
CA ARG A 57 -18.91 -0.33 6.50
C ARG A 57 -17.53 0.30 6.55
N VAL A 58 -16.87 0.45 5.40
CA VAL A 58 -15.60 1.16 5.29
C VAL A 58 -15.84 2.66 5.47
N LEU A 59 -15.10 3.29 6.38
CA LEU A 59 -15.08 4.73 6.57
C LEU A 59 -13.94 5.36 5.75
N HIS A 60 -13.95 6.69 5.63
CA HIS A 60 -12.92 7.42 4.89
C HIS A 60 -11.53 7.21 5.48
N TYR A 61 -10.58 6.85 4.63
CA TYR A 61 -9.15 6.92 4.88
C TYR A 61 -8.40 7.12 3.54
N ASN A 62 -7.20 7.67 3.66
CA ASN A 62 -6.18 7.72 2.62
C ASN A 62 -4.83 7.53 3.31
N THR A 63 -4.13 6.44 3.00
CA THR A 63 -2.86 6.03 3.61
C THR A 63 -1.88 5.56 2.54
N ASP A 64 -1.84 6.24 1.42
CA ASP A 64 -1.00 5.94 0.26
C ASP A 64 0.40 6.55 0.32
N GLU A 65 0.66 7.44 1.29
CA GLU A 65 1.97 8.04 1.47
C GLU A 65 2.78 7.29 2.54
N THR A 66 3.66 6.42 2.09
CA THR A 66 4.65 5.76 2.95
C THR A 66 6.05 6.18 2.51
N GLN A 67 6.87 6.61 3.47
CA GLN A 67 8.24 7.06 3.24
C GLN A 67 9.21 6.10 3.91
N LEU A 68 10.29 5.75 3.21
CA LEU A 68 11.37 4.96 3.75
C LEU A 68 12.67 5.75 3.71
N VAL A 69 13.30 5.87 4.87
CA VAL A 69 14.66 6.40 5.02
C VAL A 69 15.59 5.21 5.22
N ALA A 70 16.55 5.04 4.33
CA ALA A 70 17.52 3.96 4.41
C ALA A 70 18.36 4.08 5.69
N GLY A 71 18.60 2.95 6.34
CA GLY A 71 19.53 2.83 7.43
C GLY A 71 20.99 2.68 6.95
N GLU A 72 21.86 2.27 7.85
CA GLU A 72 23.25 1.94 7.56
C GLU A 72 23.55 0.51 7.97
N SER A 73 24.28 -0.23 7.15
CA SER A 73 24.74 -1.57 7.45
C SER A 73 26.25 -1.71 7.32
N ALA A 74 26.84 -2.58 8.12
CA ALA A 74 28.22 -3.01 8.02
C ALA A 74 28.29 -4.45 7.52
N PRO A 75 28.30 -4.68 6.19
CA PRO A 75 28.31 -6.00 5.62
C PRO A 75 29.64 -6.70 5.81
N THR A 76 29.61 -8.00 6.10
CA THR A 76 30.77 -8.88 6.15
C THR A 76 30.53 -10.09 5.26
N TYR A 77 31.60 -10.87 4.95
CA TYR A 77 31.42 -12.09 4.16
C TYR A 77 30.63 -13.13 4.95
N GLY A 78 29.44 -13.47 4.45
CA GLY A 78 28.52 -14.40 5.09
C GLY A 78 27.65 -13.83 6.20
N GLY A 79 27.58 -12.48 6.35
CA GLY A 79 26.74 -11.82 7.34
C GLY A 79 26.88 -10.32 7.32
N GLY A 80 26.66 -9.68 8.46
CA GLY A 80 26.73 -8.24 8.67
C GLY A 80 25.96 -7.83 9.91
N GLU A 81 25.97 -6.54 10.18
CA GLU A 81 25.17 -5.93 11.25
C GLU A 81 24.48 -4.67 10.72
N ILE A 82 23.32 -4.35 11.28
CA ILE A 82 22.64 -3.06 11.06
C ILE A 82 23.24 -2.07 12.04
N VAL A 83 23.82 -0.99 11.52
CA VAL A 83 24.45 0.10 12.29
C VAL A 83 23.43 1.18 12.62
N GLU A 84 22.59 1.55 11.64
CA GLU A 84 21.46 2.43 11.80
C GLU A 84 20.20 1.74 11.25
N PRO A 85 19.08 1.71 12.01
CA PRO A 85 17.87 1.09 11.54
C PRO A 85 17.25 1.84 10.35
N ILE A 86 16.56 1.11 9.50
CA ILE A 86 15.67 1.69 8.49
C ILE A 86 14.53 2.41 9.22
N TYR A 87 14.17 3.62 8.78
CA TYR A 87 13.03 4.34 9.31
C TYR A 87 11.90 4.37 8.27
N VAL A 88 10.71 3.90 8.66
CA VAL A 88 9.50 3.92 7.83
C VAL A 88 8.46 4.82 8.49
N LEU A 89 7.97 5.80 7.73
CA LEU A 89 6.90 6.70 8.14
C LEU A 89 5.65 6.46 7.30
N ILE A 90 4.56 6.10 7.97
CA ILE A 90 3.24 5.96 7.37
C ILE A 90 2.49 7.28 7.55
N VAL A 91 2.12 7.92 6.45
CA VAL A 91 1.43 9.20 6.45
C VAL A 91 0.06 9.06 5.81
N GLY A 92 -0.87 9.88 6.23
CA GLY A 92 -2.20 9.90 5.62
C GLY A 92 -3.26 10.52 6.52
N ARG A 93 -4.49 10.15 6.25
CA ARG A 93 -5.67 10.56 7.01
C ARG A 93 -6.60 9.36 7.16
N ALA A 94 -7.30 9.29 8.30
CA ALA A 94 -8.28 8.24 8.52
C ALA A 94 -9.34 8.71 9.53
N THR A 95 -10.52 8.11 9.46
CA THR A 95 -11.57 8.34 10.47
C THR A 95 -11.16 7.67 11.78
N ARG A 96 -10.95 8.47 12.81
CA ARG A 96 -10.44 8.03 14.13
C ARG A 96 -11.52 7.89 15.19
N GLU A 97 -12.70 8.42 14.93
CA GLU A 97 -13.86 8.35 15.82
C GLU A 97 -15.14 8.14 15.01
N TYR A 98 -16.03 7.31 15.49
CA TYR A 98 -17.33 7.05 14.92
C TYR A 98 -18.36 6.82 16.02
N ASP A 99 -19.45 7.58 16.00
CA ASP A 99 -20.54 7.53 16.99
C ASP A 99 -20.04 7.62 18.45
N GLY A 100 -19.02 8.46 18.70
CA GLY A 100 -18.40 8.66 20.00
C GLY A 100 -17.42 7.55 20.43
N GLU A 101 -17.21 6.53 19.61
CA GLU A 101 -16.20 5.48 19.84
C GLU A 101 -14.89 5.80 19.11
N ARG A 102 -13.78 5.78 19.83
CA ARG A 102 -12.45 5.97 19.26
C ARG A 102 -11.94 4.67 18.63
N LEU A 103 -11.54 4.76 17.37
CA LEU A 103 -11.00 3.64 16.61
C LEU A 103 -9.46 3.59 16.69
N PRO A 104 -8.85 2.42 16.86
CA PRO A 104 -7.41 2.27 17.09
C PRO A 104 -6.59 2.33 15.78
N VAL A 105 -6.74 3.40 15.00
CA VAL A 105 -6.15 3.57 13.66
C VAL A 105 -4.63 3.38 13.68
N ASP A 106 -3.91 4.09 14.57
CA ASP A 106 -2.44 4.01 14.62
C ASP A 106 -1.95 2.60 14.97
N ALA A 107 -2.58 1.97 15.96
CA ALA A 107 -2.22 0.62 16.38
C ALA A 107 -2.45 -0.39 15.26
N THR A 108 -3.55 -0.25 14.53
CA THR A 108 -3.88 -1.10 13.37
C THR A 108 -2.86 -0.91 12.26
N ALA A 109 -2.52 0.33 11.92
CA ALA A 109 -1.54 0.63 10.88
C ALA A 109 -0.14 0.09 11.23
N LEU A 110 0.32 0.33 12.47
CA LEU A 110 1.62 -0.16 12.93
C LEU A 110 1.69 -1.69 12.97
N SER A 111 0.61 -2.36 13.39
CA SER A 111 0.56 -3.83 13.36
C SER A 111 0.66 -4.36 11.94
N ALA A 112 -0.18 -3.85 11.03
CA ALA A 112 -0.21 -4.28 9.64
C ALA A 112 1.14 -4.10 8.94
N ALA A 113 1.82 -2.96 9.19
CA ALA A 113 3.14 -2.70 8.63
C ALA A 113 4.20 -3.70 9.13
N ARG A 114 4.19 -4.00 10.44
CA ARG A 114 5.12 -4.98 11.03
C ARG A 114 4.85 -6.40 10.54
N ASP A 115 3.59 -6.78 10.42
CA ASP A 115 3.20 -8.09 9.91
C ASP A 115 3.66 -8.27 8.47
N TYR A 116 3.47 -7.23 7.61
CA TYR A 116 3.98 -7.22 6.24
C TYR A 116 5.50 -7.38 6.18
N LEU A 117 6.24 -6.63 6.99
CA LEU A 117 7.71 -6.70 7.02
C LEU A 117 8.21 -8.07 7.47
N ASN A 118 7.62 -8.64 8.52
CA ASN A 118 7.97 -9.97 9.01
C ASN A 118 7.69 -11.08 7.97
N GLU A 119 6.63 -10.92 7.16
CA GLU A 119 6.26 -11.91 6.14
C GLU A 119 7.16 -11.83 4.91
N HIS A 120 7.52 -10.61 4.48
CA HIS A 120 8.17 -10.39 3.18
C HIS A 120 9.67 -10.11 3.27
N ILE A 121 10.18 -9.70 4.44
CA ILE A 121 11.60 -9.40 4.66
C ILE A 121 12.07 -10.05 5.96
N PRO A 122 12.03 -11.40 6.03
CA PRO A 122 12.32 -12.14 7.25
C PRO A 122 13.78 -12.05 7.73
N GLU A 123 14.68 -11.52 6.90
CA GLU A 123 16.08 -11.29 7.25
C GLU A 123 16.28 -10.09 8.19
N LEU A 124 15.30 -9.20 8.30
CA LEU A 124 15.34 -8.03 9.19
C LEU A 124 14.52 -8.30 10.46
N ASP A 125 15.10 -7.96 11.61
CA ASP A 125 14.36 -7.91 12.88
C ASP A 125 13.57 -6.60 12.96
N VAL A 126 12.25 -6.70 12.83
CA VAL A 126 11.34 -5.54 12.87
C VAL A 126 11.34 -4.84 14.23
N GLY A 127 11.94 -5.43 15.26
CA GLY A 127 12.10 -4.82 16.59
C GLY A 127 13.33 -3.94 16.72
N THR A 128 14.39 -4.21 15.96
CA THR A 128 15.71 -3.57 16.09
C THR A 128 16.20 -2.93 14.80
N ASP A 129 15.93 -3.56 13.64
CA ASP A 129 16.50 -3.15 12.36
C ASP A 129 15.62 -2.18 11.58
N ILE A 130 14.35 -2.06 11.97
CA ILE A 130 13.37 -1.16 11.36
C ILE A 130 12.58 -0.44 12.44
N VAL A 131 12.54 0.89 12.35
CA VAL A 131 11.63 1.76 13.11
C VAL A 131 10.44 2.11 12.25
N VAL A 132 9.24 1.70 12.67
CA VAL A 132 7.99 2.06 12.00
C VAL A 132 7.25 3.10 12.83
N ASP A 133 6.97 4.25 12.25
CA ASP A 133 6.20 5.35 12.85
C ASP A 133 5.00 5.70 11.99
N THR A 134 4.02 6.40 12.56
CA THR A 134 2.80 6.82 11.86
C THR A 134 2.43 8.27 12.17
N ARG A 135 2.00 8.98 11.14
CA ARG A 135 1.44 10.33 11.19
C ARG A 135 0.11 10.38 10.42
N ILE A 136 -0.79 9.48 10.77
CA ILE A 136 -2.14 9.44 10.20
C ILE A 136 -3.00 10.45 10.96
N GLY A 137 -3.35 11.55 10.27
CA GLY A 137 -4.23 12.59 10.79
C GLY A 137 -5.70 12.21 10.68
N GLU A 138 -6.57 13.07 11.20
CA GLU A 138 -8.01 12.97 11.03
C GLU A 138 -8.43 13.44 9.64
N GLY A 139 -9.44 12.82 9.04
CA GLY A 139 -10.04 13.28 7.78
C GLY A 139 -10.67 14.66 7.94
N SER A 140 -10.73 15.46 6.87
CA SER A 140 -11.47 16.71 6.90
C SER A 140 -12.98 16.45 7.09
N GLY A 141 -13.68 17.37 7.80
CA GLY A 141 -15.12 17.25 8.03
C GLY A 141 -15.94 17.08 6.76
N ASP A 142 -15.58 17.81 5.70
CA ASP A 142 -16.25 17.75 4.39
C ASP A 142 -16.19 16.36 3.74
N LEU A 143 -15.10 15.60 3.98
CA LEU A 143 -14.97 14.24 3.49
C LEU A 143 -15.73 13.23 4.37
N GLN A 144 -15.87 13.49 5.65
CA GLN A 144 -16.72 12.69 6.54
C GLN A 144 -18.19 12.78 6.15
N ASP A 145 -18.65 13.96 5.73
CA ASP A 145 -20.03 14.19 5.28
C ASP A 145 -20.34 13.46 3.95
N VAL A 146 -19.38 13.44 3.01
CA VAL A 146 -19.55 12.73 1.72
C VAL A 146 -19.68 11.22 1.89
N PHE A 147 -18.97 10.64 2.89
CA PHE A 147 -19.05 9.22 3.20
C PHE A 147 -20.07 8.89 4.32
N GLY A 148 -20.64 9.92 4.96
CA GLY A 148 -21.56 9.79 6.10
C GLY A 148 -23.03 9.78 5.73
N GLU A 149 -23.44 10.32 4.59
CA GLU A 149 -24.85 10.42 4.22
C GLU A 149 -25.37 9.19 3.46
N ASP A 150 -26.58 8.84 3.83
CA ASP A 150 -27.37 7.69 3.44
C ASP A 150 -27.32 7.33 1.95
N GLY A 151 -26.86 6.11 1.65
CA GLY A 151 -27.36 5.38 0.53
C GLY A 151 -26.42 5.11 -0.64
N ALA A 152 -25.15 5.45 -0.63
CA ALA A 152 -24.24 4.89 -1.63
C ALA A 152 -23.85 3.46 -1.23
N GLU A 153 -24.42 2.46 -1.92
CA GLU A 153 -24.04 1.04 -1.73
C GLU A 153 -22.54 0.78 -1.98
N VAL A 154 -21.85 1.73 -2.62
CA VAL A 154 -20.43 1.63 -2.97
C VAL A 154 -19.75 2.95 -2.60
N PRO A 155 -18.70 2.92 -1.74
CA PRO A 155 -17.90 4.10 -1.47
C PRO A 155 -17.28 4.65 -2.75
N MET A 156 -17.32 5.96 -2.92
CA MET A 156 -16.65 6.61 -4.05
C MET A 156 -15.22 6.96 -3.64
N SER A 157 -14.26 6.72 -4.52
CA SER A 157 -12.90 7.22 -4.31
C SER A 157 -12.84 8.72 -4.65
N ASN A 158 -11.97 9.44 -3.95
CA ASN A 158 -11.69 10.85 -4.23
C ASN A 158 -10.49 11.02 -5.18
N ASP A 159 -9.85 9.93 -5.55
CA ASP A 159 -8.65 9.90 -6.37
C ASP A 159 -8.68 8.72 -7.35
N THR A 160 -7.81 8.75 -8.35
CA THR A 160 -7.72 7.73 -9.38
C THR A 160 -6.30 7.17 -9.47
N SER A 161 -6.20 5.86 -9.34
CA SER A 161 -4.96 5.13 -9.61
C SER A 161 -5.07 4.33 -10.90
N TYR A 162 -3.96 4.22 -11.63
CA TYR A 162 -3.87 3.46 -12.86
C TYR A 162 -2.94 2.27 -12.67
N GLY A 163 -3.46 1.08 -12.94
CA GLY A 163 -2.65 -0.10 -13.11
C GLY A 163 -2.54 -0.42 -14.60
N VAL A 164 -1.32 -0.61 -15.09
CA VAL A 164 -1.07 -0.99 -16.47
C VAL A 164 -0.37 -2.33 -16.50
N GLY A 165 -0.89 -3.24 -17.28
CA GLY A 165 -0.32 -4.55 -17.47
C GLY A 165 -0.76 -5.16 -18.80
N HIS A 166 -0.07 -6.18 -19.24
CA HIS A 166 -0.47 -6.98 -20.39
C HIS A 166 -0.26 -8.47 -20.14
N ALA A 167 -0.87 -9.28 -20.98
CA ALA A 167 -0.72 -10.73 -20.96
C ALA A 167 -0.88 -11.29 -22.39
N PRO A 168 -0.14 -12.37 -22.72
CA PRO A 168 0.87 -13.02 -21.90
C PRO A 168 2.09 -12.13 -21.67
N LEU A 169 2.94 -12.49 -20.68
CA LEU A 169 4.25 -11.83 -20.53
C LEU A 169 5.12 -12.12 -21.74
N THR A 170 6.00 -11.18 -22.09
CA THR A 170 7.01 -11.41 -23.12
C THR A 170 8.12 -12.33 -22.60
N GLU A 171 8.94 -12.88 -23.51
CA GLU A 171 10.09 -13.71 -23.11
C GLU A 171 11.08 -12.92 -22.23
N THR A 172 11.25 -11.61 -22.50
CA THR A 172 12.11 -10.72 -21.71
C THR A 172 11.55 -10.53 -20.29
N GLU A 173 10.25 -10.35 -20.17
CA GLU A 173 9.59 -10.20 -18.86
C GLU A 173 9.63 -11.50 -18.03
N GLU A 174 9.55 -12.67 -18.67
CA GLU A 174 9.65 -13.97 -17.98
C GLU A 174 11.06 -14.23 -17.42
N ILE A 175 12.10 -13.63 -18.00
CA ILE A 175 13.50 -13.78 -17.60
C ILE A 175 13.83 -12.83 -16.42
N VAL A 176 13.21 -11.67 -16.35
CA VAL A 176 13.45 -10.65 -15.35
C VAL A 176 12.58 -10.85 -14.10
#